data_237c5d9c1d9ecd5ff6a63f22c9350968
#
_entry.id   237c5d9c1d9ecd5ff6a63f22c9350968
#
_cell.length_a   1.000
_cell.length_b   1.000
_cell.length_c   1.000
_cell.angle_alpha   90.00
_cell.angle_beta   90.00
_cell.angle_gamma   90.00
#
_symmetry.space_group_name_H-M   'P 1'
#
loop_
_entity.id
_entity.type
_entity.pdbx_description
1 polymer ?
#
loop_
_entity_poly.entity_id
_entity_poly.type
_entity_poly.pdbx_seq_one_letter_code
_entity_poly.pdbx_strand_id
1 'polypeptide(L)'
;MYRGTASSTAATEVGTVRDVTITTDPQKAPTTTRGTAGTPPVETEGVVSIKWSCDWTMVNDTSDASLTAFRTAAAAGSPIALRLKDYSAGKGFDGDVTLSCKEGQPLAGEQTFDFTATPTKKSGRAPLVYS
;
A
#
# COMPACT_ATOMS: atom_id res chain seq x y z
N MET A 1 -5.35 3.01 10.33
CA MET A 1 -4.22 2.15 9.86
C MET A 1 -3.76 1.23 10.98
N TYR A 2 -3.48 -0.01 10.68
CA TYR A 2 -2.95 -0.99 11.63
C TYR A 2 -1.70 -1.63 11.06
N ARG A 3 -0.72 -1.92 11.89
CA ARG A 3 0.51 -2.61 11.55
C ARG A 3 0.68 -3.89 12.33
N GLY A 4 1.52 -4.78 11.88
CA GLY A 4 1.83 -6.02 12.57
C GLY A 4 2.98 -6.79 11.94
N THR A 5 3.22 -7.98 12.46
CA THR A 5 4.21 -8.91 11.93
C THR A 5 3.74 -9.51 10.61
N ALA A 6 4.63 -9.67 9.64
CA ALA A 6 4.34 -10.32 8.37
C ALA A 6 3.72 -11.72 8.59
N SER A 7 2.85 -12.12 7.70
CA SER A 7 2.04 -13.36 7.73
C SER A 7 0.96 -13.41 8.82
N SER A 8 0.74 -12.32 9.55
CA SER A 8 -0.35 -12.24 10.54
C SER A 8 -1.22 -11.02 10.27
N THR A 9 -2.45 -11.02 10.81
CA THR A 9 -3.33 -9.85 10.71
C THR A 9 -2.76 -8.69 11.52
N ALA A 10 -2.65 -7.51 10.92
CA ALA A 10 -2.18 -6.32 11.58
C ALA A 10 -3.17 -5.90 12.68
N ALA A 11 -2.69 -5.75 13.91
CA ALA A 11 -3.52 -5.46 15.08
C ALA A 11 -3.13 -4.20 15.85
N THR A 12 -1.91 -3.68 15.65
CA THR A 12 -1.44 -2.48 16.35
C THR A 12 -1.87 -1.23 15.59
N GLU A 13 -2.71 -0.42 16.20
CA GLU A 13 -3.17 0.84 15.61
C GLU A 13 -2.03 1.85 15.49
N VAL A 14 -2.01 2.55 14.36
CA VAL A 14 -1.05 3.64 14.09
C VAL A 14 -1.84 4.94 13.96
N GLY A 15 -1.83 5.74 15.00
CA GLY A 15 -2.58 7.00 15.07
C GLY A 15 -1.79 8.25 14.65
N THR A 16 -0.49 8.11 14.40
CA THR A 16 0.42 9.23 14.10
C THR A 16 0.66 9.47 12.62
N VAL A 17 0.01 8.72 11.75
CA VAL A 17 0.10 8.91 10.30
C VAL A 17 -0.65 10.15 9.83
N ARG A 18 -0.09 10.84 8.85
CA ARG A 18 -0.71 11.99 8.17
C ARG A 18 -0.79 11.73 6.68
N ASP A 19 -1.72 12.39 6.02
CA ASP A 19 -1.84 12.45 4.56
C ASP A 19 -1.80 11.07 3.89
N VAL A 20 -2.59 10.13 4.40
CA VAL A 20 -2.67 8.78 3.84
C VAL A 20 -3.33 8.83 2.47
N THR A 21 -2.60 8.41 1.45
CA THR A 21 -3.10 8.31 0.07
C THR A 21 -3.04 6.85 -0.38
N ILE A 22 -4.17 6.33 -0.81
CA ILE A 22 -4.27 4.97 -1.35
C ILE A 22 -4.50 5.06 -2.85
N THR A 23 -3.66 4.40 -3.62
CA THR A 23 -3.78 4.34 -5.08
C THR A 23 -4.10 2.92 -5.51
N THR A 24 -5.20 2.75 -6.23
CA THR A 24 -5.59 1.48 -6.85
C THR A 24 -5.67 1.69 -8.35
N ASP A 25 -4.82 1.01 -9.10
CA ASP A 25 -4.69 1.17 -10.54
C ASP A 25 -4.85 -0.17 -11.25
N PRO A 26 -6.02 -0.44 -11.86
CA PRO A 26 -6.21 -1.63 -12.66
C PRO A 26 -5.33 -1.59 -13.91
N GLN A 27 -4.53 -2.62 -14.10
CA GLN A 27 -3.73 -2.81 -15.32
C GLN A 27 -4.56 -3.55 -16.35
N LYS A 28 -4.64 -3.02 -17.55
CA LYS A 28 -5.51 -3.51 -18.61
C LYS A 28 -4.72 -4.07 -19.77
N ALA A 29 -5.29 -5.04 -20.45
CA ALA A 29 -4.78 -5.59 -21.70
C ALA A 29 -5.87 -5.56 -22.78
N PRO A 30 -5.51 -5.40 -24.07
CA PRO A 30 -6.49 -5.41 -25.15
C PRO A 30 -7.20 -6.77 -25.24
N THR A 31 -8.52 -6.72 -25.36
CA THR A 31 -9.37 -7.90 -25.59
C THR A 31 -10.18 -7.77 -26.87
N THR A 32 -9.82 -6.82 -27.73
CA THR A 32 -10.52 -6.54 -28.99
C THR A 32 -10.55 -7.77 -29.89
N THR A 33 -11.72 -8.16 -30.31
CA THR A 33 -11.94 -9.27 -31.24
C THR A 33 -12.17 -8.74 -32.66
N ARG A 34 -12.01 -9.64 -33.64
CA ARG A 34 -12.24 -9.30 -35.01
C ARG A 34 -13.72 -8.95 -35.24
N GLY A 35 -13.99 -7.83 -35.89
CA GLY A 35 -15.32 -7.44 -36.26
C GLY A 35 -15.98 -8.36 -37.31
N THR A 36 -17.30 -8.30 -37.41
CA THR A 36 -18.07 -8.97 -38.44
C THR A 36 -17.99 -8.17 -39.75
N ALA A 37 -18.18 -8.81 -40.90
CA ALA A 37 -18.19 -8.14 -42.21
C ALA A 37 -19.19 -6.96 -42.21
N GLY A 38 -18.72 -5.76 -42.59
CA GLY A 38 -19.50 -4.54 -42.59
C GLY A 38 -19.63 -3.81 -41.25
N THR A 39 -19.12 -4.40 -40.17
CA THR A 39 -19.12 -3.78 -38.85
C THR A 39 -17.69 -3.74 -38.32
N PRO A 40 -17.08 -2.53 -38.10
CA PRO A 40 -15.74 -2.45 -37.53
C PRO A 40 -15.72 -2.99 -36.09
N PRO A 41 -14.62 -3.58 -35.63
CA PRO A 41 -14.51 -4.03 -34.25
C PRO A 41 -14.50 -2.85 -33.29
N VAL A 42 -15.15 -3.03 -32.15
CA VAL A 42 -15.05 -2.09 -31.04
C VAL A 42 -13.87 -2.50 -30.16
N GLU A 43 -13.00 -1.53 -29.88
CA GLU A 43 -11.87 -1.79 -28.98
C GLU A 43 -12.36 -2.00 -27.57
N THR A 44 -11.92 -3.11 -26.96
CA THR A 44 -12.23 -3.44 -25.56
C THR A 44 -10.95 -3.76 -24.81
N GLU A 45 -10.98 -3.55 -23.50
CA GLU A 45 -9.87 -3.85 -22.59
C GLU A 45 -10.38 -4.63 -21.39
N GLY A 46 -9.58 -5.59 -20.95
CA GLY A 46 -9.84 -6.36 -19.74
C GLY A 46 -8.78 -6.12 -18.67
N VAL A 47 -9.19 -6.15 -17.40
CA VAL A 47 -8.27 -6.02 -16.29
C VAL A 47 -7.49 -7.31 -16.09
N VAL A 48 -6.16 -7.24 -16.15
CA VAL A 48 -5.26 -8.39 -16.00
C VAL A 48 -4.59 -8.42 -14.62
N SER A 49 -4.46 -7.27 -13.96
CA SER A 49 -3.92 -7.16 -12.60
C SER A 49 -4.35 -5.85 -11.97
N ILE A 50 -4.21 -5.75 -10.65
CA ILE A 50 -4.47 -4.52 -9.91
C ILE A 50 -3.18 -4.11 -9.23
N LYS A 51 -2.69 -2.92 -9.56
CA LYS A 51 -1.55 -2.29 -8.91
C LYS A 51 -2.07 -1.44 -7.74
N TRP A 52 -1.58 -1.72 -6.56
CA TRP A 52 -1.98 -1.02 -5.34
C TRP A 52 -0.75 -0.45 -4.64
N SER A 53 -0.89 0.76 -4.12
CA SER A 53 0.13 1.38 -3.28
C SER A 53 -0.52 2.29 -2.25
N CYS A 54 0.19 2.53 -1.17
CA CYS A 54 -0.25 3.45 -0.12
C CYS A 54 0.91 4.34 0.29
N ASP A 55 0.66 5.63 0.33
CA ASP A 55 1.63 6.64 0.75
C ASP A 55 1.13 7.33 2.01
N TRP A 56 2.01 7.59 2.96
CA TRP A 56 1.70 8.40 4.14
C TRP A 56 2.93 9.12 4.65
N THR A 57 2.69 10.14 5.48
CA THR A 57 3.73 10.94 6.10
C THR A 57 3.68 10.79 7.61
N MET A 58 4.83 10.72 8.25
CA MET A 58 4.98 10.74 9.71
C MET A 58 5.99 11.80 10.11
N VAL A 59 5.73 12.45 11.24
CA VAL A 59 6.68 13.37 11.86
C VAL A 59 7.66 12.59 12.73
N ASN A 60 8.92 13.02 12.76
CA ASN A 60 9.94 12.38 13.58
C ASN A 60 9.59 12.47 15.06
N ASP A 61 9.39 11.33 15.67
CA ASP A 61 9.17 11.16 17.10
C ASP A 61 9.84 9.87 17.55
N THR A 62 10.93 10.01 18.30
CA THR A 62 11.73 8.86 18.75
C THR A 62 10.98 7.96 19.73
N SER A 63 9.91 8.45 20.36
CA SER A 63 9.06 7.66 21.25
C SER A 63 7.97 6.87 20.51
N ASP A 64 7.77 7.12 19.22
CA ASP A 64 6.78 6.42 18.40
C ASP A 64 7.31 5.06 17.95
N ALA A 65 6.80 4.01 18.57
CA ALA A 65 7.18 2.63 18.23
C ALA A 65 6.78 2.25 16.80
N SER A 66 5.70 2.82 16.28
CA SER A 66 5.24 2.56 14.90
C SER A 66 6.19 3.17 13.87
N LEU A 67 6.65 4.40 14.10
CA LEU A 67 7.66 5.04 13.25
C LEU A 67 8.95 4.22 13.22
N THR A 68 9.42 3.77 14.38
CA THR A 68 10.62 2.94 14.48
C THR A 68 10.45 1.61 13.74
N ALA A 69 9.29 0.96 13.87
CA ALA A 69 9.01 -0.29 13.17
C ALA A 69 9.00 -0.10 11.64
N PHE A 70 8.39 0.95 11.14
CA PHE A 70 8.38 1.25 9.71
C PHE A 70 9.76 1.58 9.16
N ARG A 71 10.54 2.36 9.87
CA ARG A 71 11.92 2.68 9.46
C ARG A 71 12.80 1.44 9.43
N THR A 72 12.70 0.59 10.42
CA THR A 72 13.46 -0.68 10.47
C THR A 72 13.07 -1.60 9.32
N ALA A 73 11.79 -1.75 9.05
CA ALA A 73 11.31 -2.58 7.94
C ALA A 73 11.75 -2.04 6.58
N ALA A 74 11.71 -0.73 6.39
CA ALA A 74 12.16 -0.09 5.15
C ALA A 74 13.66 -0.28 4.93
N ALA A 75 14.47 -0.09 5.95
CA ALA A 75 15.93 -0.25 5.86
C ALA A 75 16.35 -1.70 5.59
N ALA A 76 15.65 -2.67 6.18
CA ALA A 76 15.96 -4.09 6.00
C ALA A 76 15.31 -4.70 4.76
N GLY A 77 14.36 -4.02 4.12
CA GLY A 77 13.55 -4.59 3.03
C GLY A 77 12.66 -5.73 3.49
N SER A 78 12.35 -5.79 4.78
CA SER A 78 11.51 -6.84 5.37
C SER A 78 10.04 -6.54 5.20
N PRO A 79 9.19 -7.54 4.90
CA PRO A 79 7.76 -7.33 4.82
C PRO A 79 7.16 -7.11 6.21
N ILE A 80 6.11 -6.29 6.26
CA ILE A 80 5.28 -6.12 7.45
C ILE A 80 3.81 -6.27 7.07
N ALA A 81 2.98 -6.63 8.04
CA ALA A 81 1.53 -6.64 7.83
C ALA A 81 0.96 -5.22 7.95
N LEU A 82 0.12 -4.85 7.02
CA LEU A 82 -0.58 -3.57 7.00
C LEU A 82 -2.06 -3.80 6.76
N ARG A 83 -2.89 -3.11 7.52
CA ARG A 83 -4.34 -3.13 7.36
C ARG A 83 -4.86 -1.70 7.33
N LEU A 84 -5.52 -1.36 6.25
CA LEU A 84 -6.13 -0.05 6.00
C LEU A 84 -7.62 -0.27 5.76
N LYS A 85 -8.43 0.11 6.74
CA LYS A 85 -9.89 -0.02 6.68
C LYS A 85 -10.55 1.32 6.94
N ASP A 86 -11.75 1.49 6.41
CA ASP A 86 -12.54 2.71 6.59
C ASP A 86 -12.81 3.00 8.08
N TYR A 87 -13.07 1.92 8.83
CA TYR A 87 -13.33 1.93 10.28
C TYR A 87 -13.09 0.52 10.82
N SER A 88 -13.19 0.31 12.11
CA SER A 88 -12.75 -0.95 12.74
C SER A 88 -13.38 -2.23 12.16
N ALA A 89 -14.63 -2.15 11.70
CA ALA A 89 -15.33 -3.26 11.02
C ALA A 89 -15.46 -3.04 9.52
N GLY A 90 -14.83 -2.00 8.97
CA GLY A 90 -14.92 -1.61 7.57
C GLY A 90 -14.12 -2.51 6.63
N LYS A 91 -14.16 -2.14 5.36
CA LYS A 91 -13.45 -2.82 4.28
C LYS A 91 -12.23 -2.01 3.85
N GLY A 92 -11.26 -2.68 3.30
CA GLY A 92 -10.04 -2.05 2.81
C GLY A 92 -8.94 -3.07 2.56
N PHE A 93 -7.72 -2.58 2.45
CA PHE A 93 -6.55 -3.41 2.23
C PHE A 93 -6.18 -4.19 3.49
N ASP A 94 -5.84 -5.46 3.33
CA ASP A 94 -5.24 -6.30 4.36
C ASP A 94 -4.22 -7.22 3.71
N GLY A 95 -2.97 -7.09 4.10
CA GLY A 95 -1.91 -7.90 3.52
C GLY A 95 -0.54 -7.50 4.01
N ASP A 96 0.47 -8.19 3.49
CA ASP A 96 1.86 -7.88 3.74
C ASP A 96 2.38 -6.92 2.68
N VAL A 97 3.16 -5.95 3.11
CA VAL A 97 3.75 -4.92 2.23
C VAL A 97 5.24 -4.79 2.49
N THR A 98 5.96 -4.35 1.47
CA THR A 98 7.31 -3.81 1.62
C THR A 98 7.25 -2.30 1.62
N LEU A 99 8.09 -1.67 2.41
CA LEU A 99 8.12 -0.23 2.58
C LEU A 99 9.35 0.39 1.91
N SER A 100 9.15 1.56 1.33
CA SER A 100 10.22 2.50 1.03
C SER A 100 10.04 3.77 1.86
N CYS A 101 11.14 4.40 2.24
CA CYS A 101 11.13 5.58 3.10
C CYS A 101 11.93 6.70 2.45
N LYS A 102 11.38 7.90 2.51
CA LYS A 102 12.06 9.13 2.09
C LYS A 102 12.07 10.10 3.28
N GLU A 103 13.26 10.50 3.72
CA GLU A 103 13.42 11.45 4.82
C GLU A 103 13.52 12.88 4.29
N GLY A 104 12.77 13.78 4.90
CA GLY A 104 12.93 15.21 4.74
C GLY A 104 13.65 15.79 5.96
N GLN A 105 14.78 16.45 5.75
CA GLN A 105 15.54 17.13 6.81
C GLN A 105 15.66 18.61 6.49
N PRO A 106 14.58 19.40 6.69
CA PRO A 106 14.63 20.83 6.42
C PRO A 106 15.56 21.54 7.40
N LEU A 107 16.18 22.63 6.94
CA LEU A 107 17.06 23.45 7.77
C LEU A 107 16.30 24.04 8.99
N ALA A 108 15.03 24.36 8.80
CA ALA A 108 14.10 24.80 9.83
C ALA A 108 12.77 24.06 9.64
N GLY A 109 12.15 23.63 10.74
CA GLY A 109 10.90 22.91 10.73
C GLY A 109 11.01 21.44 11.17
N GLU A 110 9.93 20.71 11.03
CA GLU A 110 9.83 19.31 11.44
C GLU A 110 10.53 18.38 10.45
N GLN A 111 11.29 17.42 10.97
CA GLN A 111 11.77 16.31 10.17
C GLN A 111 10.60 15.37 9.89
N THR A 112 10.38 15.05 8.63
CA THR A 112 9.29 14.17 8.20
C THR A 112 9.81 12.95 7.46
N PHE A 113 9.01 11.89 7.50
CA PHE A 113 9.27 10.63 6.78
C PHE A 113 8.08 10.33 5.88
N ASP A 114 8.36 10.18 4.59
CA ASP A 114 7.36 9.75 3.61
C ASP A 114 7.57 8.26 3.34
N PHE A 115 6.53 7.47 3.64
CA PHE A 115 6.53 6.03 3.42
C PHE A 115 5.66 5.67 2.23
N THR A 116 6.13 4.72 1.44
CA THR A 116 5.35 4.10 0.36
C THR A 116 5.30 2.60 0.60
N ALA A 117 4.09 2.05 0.69
CA ALA A 117 3.84 0.63 0.88
C ALA A 117 3.41 -0.02 -0.44
N THR A 118 4.04 -1.13 -0.79
CA THR A 118 3.71 -1.93 -1.97
C THR A 118 3.41 -3.36 -1.54
N PRO A 119 2.31 -3.99 -2.00
CA PRO A 119 1.98 -5.35 -1.63
C PRO A 119 3.06 -6.35 -2.03
N THR A 120 3.27 -7.36 -1.18
CA THR A 120 4.23 -8.43 -1.42
C THR A 120 3.68 -9.78 -0.98
N LYS A 121 4.15 -10.83 -1.63
CA LYS A 121 3.93 -12.23 -1.21
C LYS A 121 5.18 -12.85 -0.58
N LYS A 122 6.18 -12.05 -0.26
CA LYS A 122 7.46 -12.54 0.27
C LYS A 122 7.31 -13.39 1.51
N SER A 123 6.28 -13.11 2.34
CA SER A 123 5.94 -13.89 3.53
C SER A 123 4.99 -15.07 3.26
N GLY A 124 4.56 -15.27 2.02
CA GLY A 124 3.61 -16.33 1.62
C GLY A 124 2.14 -15.96 1.72
N ARG A 125 1.78 -14.85 2.34
CA ARG A 125 0.39 -14.37 2.45
C ARG A 125 -0.01 -13.53 1.24
N ALA A 126 -1.10 -13.90 0.56
CA ALA A 126 -1.64 -13.12 -0.54
C ALA A 126 -2.36 -11.85 0.00
N PRO A 127 -2.10 -10.68 -0.57
CA PRO A 127 -2.79 -9.46 -0.14
C PRO A 127 -4.27 -9.46 -0.57
N LEU A 128 -5.13 -8.93 0.28
CA LEU A 128 -6.55 -8.69 0.02
C LEU A 128 -6.76 -7.18 -0.12
N VAL A 129 -7.12 -6.74 -1.32
CA VAL A 129 -7.24 -5.31 -1.62
C VAL A 129 -8.55 -4.72 -1.12
N TYR A 130 -9.57 -5.54 -0.96
CA TYR A 130 -10.88 -5.08 -0.48
C TYR A 130 -11.56 -6.18 0.31
N SER A 131 -11.13 -6.35 1.51
CA SER A 131 -11.67 -7.38 2.41
C SER A 131 -12.60 -6.82 3.48
#